data_382056e642e6016cd559587bf8f38b90
#
_entry.id   382056e642e6016cd559587bf8f38b90
#
_cell.length_a   1.000
_cell.length_b   1.000
_cell.length_c   1.000
_cell.angle_alpha   90.00
_cell.angle_beta   90.00
_cell.angle_gamma   90.00
#
_symmetry.space_group_name_H-M   'P 1'
#
loop_
_entity.id
_entity.type
_entity.pdbx_description
1 polymer ?
#
loop_
_entity_poly.entity_id
_entity_poly.type
_entity_poly.pdbx_seq_one_letter_code
_entity_poly.pdbx_strand_id
1 'polypeptide(L)' 'MSKKRKPVPPTPYYLGVRAELFLHDAEQALREGNKERHAELMLRATEYQRMAGQLPMEGNS' A
#
# COMPACT_ATOMS: atom_id res chain seq x y z
N MET A 1 -2.95 5.03 31.00
CA MET A 1 -2.35 5.45 30.55
C MET A 1 -2.09 5.18 29.31
N SER A 2 -2.29 5.67 28.47
CA SER A 2 -2.08 5.29 27.30
C SER A 2 -0.82 5.66 26.87
N LYS A 3 -0.17 4.85 26.23
CA LYS A 3 1.00 5.12 25.80
C LYS A 3 0.92 5.63 24.50
N LYS A 4 1.27 6.70 24.12
CA LYS A 4 1.30 7.13 22.85
C LYS A 4 2.39 6.59 22.10
N ARG A 5 2.26 5.81 21.14
CA ARG A 5 3.29 5.28 20.37
C ARG A 5 3.71 6.30 19.40
N LYS A 6 4.91 6.48 19.11
CA LYS A 6 5.41 7.35 18.13
C LYS A 6 5.06 6.83 16.79
N PRO A 7 4.61 7.60 15.86
CA PRO A 7 4.28 7.15 14.54
C PRO A 7 5.53 6.69 13.84
N VAL A 8 5.46 5.56 13.22
CA VAL A 8 6.59 5.00 12.52
C VAL A 8 6.49 5.42 11.08
N PRO A 9 7.53 5.97 10.50
CA PRO A 9 7.46 6.39 9.11
C PRO A 9 7.32 5.18 8.22
N PRO A 10 6.65 5.28 7.10
CA PRO A 10 6.46 4.16 6.22
C PRO A 10 7.78 3.77 5.62
N THR A 11 8.02 2.49 5.50
CA THR A 11 9.24 1.99 4.91
C THR A 11 8.88 1.41 3.56
N PRO A 12 9.84 1.23 2.68
CA PRO A 12 9.56 0.63 1.38
C PRO A 12 8.95 -0.75 1.54
N TYR A 13 9.40 -1.50 2.55
CA TYR A 13 8.86 -2.82 2.77
C TYR A 13 7.39 -2.71 3.14
N TYR A 14 7.05 -1.83 4.07
CA TYR A 14 5.67 -1.69 4.50
C TYR A 14 4.81 -1.24 3.33
N LEU A 15 5.26 -0.29 2.54
CA LEU A 15 4.49 0.20 1.43
C LEU A 15 4.29 -0.90 0.39
N GLY A 16 5.29 -1.73 0.19
CA GLY A 16 5.18 -2.83 -0.75
C GLY A 16 4.16 -3.85 -0.30
N VAL A 17 4.17 -4.15 1.01
CA VAL A 17 3.23 -5.11 1.53
C VAL A 17 1.81 -4.57 1.41
N ARG A 18 1.64 -3.28 1.70
CA ARG A 18 0.30 -2.71 1.58
C ARG A 18 -0.17 -2.73 0.12
N ALA A 19 0.73 -2.46 -0.81
CA ALA A 19 0.36 -2.47 -2.21
C ALA A 19 -0.09 -3.87 -2.61
N GLU A 20 0.62 -4.89 -2.14
CA GLU A 20 0.24 -6.24 -2.47
C GLU A 20 -1.12 -6.58 -1.88
N LEU A 21 -1.41 -6.14 -0.68
CA LEU A 21 -2.69 -6.43 -0.08
C LEU A 21 -3.80 -5.77 -0.88
N PHE A 22 -3.57 -4.56 -1.37
CA PHE A 22 -4.57 -3.89 -2.16
C PHE A 22 -4.77 -4.63 -3.49
N LEU A 23 -3.69 -5.16 -4.07
CA LEU A 23 -3.82 -5.88 -5.31
C LEU A 23 -4.62 -7.17 -5.10
N HIS A 24 -4.37 -7.82 -3.98
CA HIS A 24 -5.09 -9.05 -3.69
C HIS A 24 -6.57 -8.74 -3.52
N ASP A 25 -6.91 -7.66 -2.81
CA ASP A 25 -8.28 -7.30 -2.63
C ASP A 25 -8.90 -6.88 -3.94
N ALA A 26 -8.13 -6.25 -4.82
CA ALA A 26 -8.63 -5.83 -6.10
C ALA A 26 -9.02 -7.05 -6.92
N GLU A 27 -8.22 -8.11 -6.85
CA GLU A 27 -8.54 -9.30 -7.58
C GLU A 27 -9.83 -9.89 -7.07
N GLN A 28 -10.04 -9.89 -5.78
CA GLN A 28 -11.25 -10.43 -5.25
C GLN A 28 -12.43 -9.59 -5.67
N ALA A 29 -12.32 -8.29 -5.67
CA ALA A 29 -13.40 -7.43 -6.10
C ALA A 29 -13.74 -7.71 -7.56
N LEU A 30 -12.72 -7.97 -8.36
CA LEU A 30 -12.97 -8.24 -9.77
C LEU A 30 -13.73 -9.54 -9.92
N ARG A 31 -13.39 -10.55 -9.13
CA ARG A 31 -14.06 -11.81 -9.21
C ARG A 31 -15.49 -11.66 -8.79
N GLU A 32 -15.80 -10.77 -7.88
CA GLU A 32 -17.14 -10.56 -7.44
C GLU A 32 -17.90 -9.65 -8.38
N GLY A 33 -17.27 -9.18 -9.42
CA GLY A 33 -17.95 -8.31 -10.36
C GLY A 33 -18.04 -6.87 -9.91
N ASN A 34 -17.30 -6.50 -8.87
CA ASN A 34 -17.38 -5.16 -8.33
C ASN A 34 -16.29 -4.32 -9.00
N LYS A 35 -16.55 -3.84 -10.19
CA LYS A 35 -15.55 -3.10 -10.92
C LYS A 35 -15.16 -1.79 -10.29
N GLU A 36 -16.06 -1.12 -9.63
CA GLU A 36 -15.74 0.13 -9.01
C GLU A 36 -14.75 -0.08 -7.88
N ARG A 37 -14.98 -1.11 -7.07
CA ARG A 37 -14.09 -1.36 -5.96
C ARG A 37 -12.74 -1.82 -6.50
N HIS A 38 -12.75 -2.61 -7.57
CA HIS A 38 -11.52 -3.08 -8.15
C HIS A 38 -10.69 -1.87 -8.60
N ALA A 39 -11.31 -0.89 -9.26
CA ALA A 39 -10.60 0.27 -9.74
C ALA A 39 -10.05 1.09 -8.59
N GLU A 40 -10.80 1.24 -7.53
CA GLU A 40 -10.35 1.97 -6.41
C GLU A 40 -9.17 1.29 -5.76
N LEU A 41 -9.23 -0.02 -5.57
CA LEU A 41 -8.15 -0.73 -4.94
C LEU A 41 -6.89 -0.72 -5.81
N MET A 42 -7.06 -0.79 -7.12
CA MET A 42 -5.92 -0.71 -8.01
C MET A 42 -5.25 0.65 -7.92
N LEU A 43 -6.05 1.69 -7.78
CA LEU A 43 -5.49 3.01 -7.69
C LEU A 43 -4.69 3.15 -6.40
N ARG A 44 -5.20 2.61 -5.29
CA ARG A 44 -4.50 2.68 -4.05
C ARG A 44 -3.20 1.88 -4.13
N ALA A 45 -3.24 0.72 -4.74
CA ALA A 45 -2.04 -0.11 -4.88
C ALA A 45 -0.99 0.66 -5.66
N THR A 46 -1.40 1.34 -6.73
CA THR A 46 -0.46 2.07 -7.53
C THR A 46 0.15 3.22 -6.74
N GLU A 47 -0.65 3.87 -5.91
CA GLU A 47 -0.17 4.96 -5.12
C GLU A 47 0.87 4.47 -4.12
N TYR A 48 0.62 3.33 -3.48
CA TYR A 48 1.56 2.81 -2.51
C TYR A 48 2.86 2.37 -3.21
N GLN A 49 2.76 1.78 -4.39
CA GLN A 49 3.95 1.39 -5.11
C GLN A 49 4.77 2.60 -5.52
N ARG A 50 4.08 3.66 -5.89
CA ARG A 50 4.79 4.86 -6.27
C ARG A 50 5.47 5.47 -5.07
N MET A 51 4.83 5.49 -3.91
CA MET A 51 5.44 6.02 -2.73
C MET A 51 6.66 5.20 -2.35
N ALA A 52 6.57 3.89 -2.49
CA ALA A 52 7.71 3.03 -2.14
C ALA A 52 8.89 3.34 -3.05
N GLY A 53 8.62 3.62 -4.30
CA GLY A 53 9.69 3.91 -5.22
C GLY A 53 10.31 5.28 -5.02
N GLN A 54 9.59 6.16 -4.36
CA GLN A 54 10.12 7.47 -4.16
C GLN A 54 10.87 7.62 -2.86
N LEU A 55 10.79 6.68 -1.98
CA LEU A 55 11.49 6.78 -0.73
C LEU A 55 12.99 6.56 -0.94
N PRO A 56 13.83 7.28 -0.28
CA PRO A 56 15.27 7.12 -0.44
C PRO A 56 15.68 5.79 0.13
N MET A 57 16.63 5.15 -0.53
CA MET A 57 17.10 3.92 -0.05
C MET A 57 18.03 4.19 1.03
N GLU A 58 17.97 3.47 2.05
CA GLU A 58 18.80 3.58 3.09
C GLU A 58 20.14 3.54 2.78
N GLY A 59 20.69 2.75 2.33
CA GLY A 59 22.01 2.66 2.08
C GLY A 59 22.41 3.60 1.10
N ASN A 60 21.61 4.19 0.45
CA ASN A 60 21.94 4.95 -0.51
C ASN A 60 22.11 6.24 -0.21
N SER A 61 21.84 6.61 0.77
CA SER A 61 21.99 7.84 1.05
C SER A 61 23.16 8.39 0.91
#